data_44d152a0604e4308d8b3ca718cb2d778
#
_entry.id   44d152a0604e4308d8b3ca718cb2d778
#
_cell.length_a   1.000
_cell.length_b   1.000
_cell.length_c   1.000
_cell.angle_alpha   90.00
_cell.angle_beta   90.00
_cell.angle_gamma   90.00
#
_symmetry.space_group_name_H-M   'P 1'
#
loop_
_entity.id
_entity.type
_entity.pdbx_description
1 polymer ?
#
loop_
_entity_poly.entity_id
_entity_poly.type
_entity_poly.pdbx_seq_one_letter_code
_entity_poly.pdbx_strand_id
1 'polypeptide(L)'
;GSKGIDCSGEHILISNPHSIFIFDPDWHLQRIVTHPSCAGIHEIMLDEDNHLWVTSTRNDILFKFNLDGALLDFVSLRHNRDLMQALEMNRAPLLSAADIADGKLDFRDPRTHSQMKYDALHLNSIATCPEGGYLISLGLVVNQRFSIMMRLKEYLLSKNIWPWIVRLNRFFRSMIKGRRKKQSEMMFTPAIGKSAVVRLSEDGSAEPCLTIGGQHVPSHSIAVLDDGTAFHLNSSEGSIIRFNVREQRIISSQHITDQFLRGVFILNDRDILVGAQNALVRFDYRNNRVLRRNPLSQDQNEAIFEIKLLPDNFSLPPQDLPERLEEYERINGKHIHVGCLK
;
A
#
# COMPACT_ATOMS: atom_id res chain seq x y z
N GLY A 1 5.84 -5.45 -9.40
CA GLY A 1 5.41 -6.70 -8.76
C GLY A 1 4.09 -6.53 -8.03
N SER A 2 3.44 -7.64 -7.75
CA SER A 2 2.18 -7.70 -7.00
C SER A 2 2.36 -7.17 -5.58
N LYS A 3 1.32 -6.53 -5.04
CA LYS A 3 1.38 -5.90 -3.71
C LYS A 3 0.25 -6.32 -2.81
N GLY A 4 -1.00 -6.24 -3.26
CA GLY A 4 -2.17 -6.63 -2.50
C GLY A 4 -2.62 -8.03 -2.87
N ILE A 5 -3.05 -8.80 -1.89
CA ILE A 5 -3.70 -10.09 -2.06
C ILE A 5 -4.89 -10.18 -1.11
N ASP A 6 -5.99 -10.73 -1.58
CA ASP A 6 -7.10 -11.13 -0.72
C ASP A 6 -7.76 -12.40 -1.27
N CYS A 7 -8.53 -13.09 -0.45
CA CYS A 7 -9.21 -14.31 -0.85
C CYS A 7 -10.57 -14.45 -0.15
N SER A 8 -11.51 -14.99 -0.88
CA SER A 8 -12.79 -15.49 -0.36
C SER A 8 -12.84 -17.02 -0.55
N GLY A 9 -13.95 -17.67 -0.17
CA GLY A 9 -14.12 -19.11 -0.40
C GLY A 9 -14.11 -19.55 -1.88
N GLU A 10 -14.24 -18.62 -2.82
CA GLU A 10 -14.39 -18.90 -4.26
C GLU A 10 -13.34 -18.22 -5.13
N HIS A 11 -12.66 -17.17 -4.62
CA HIS A 11 -11.76 -16.35 -5.42
C HIS A 11 -10.47 -16.02 -4.67
N ILE A 12 -9.35 -15.98 -5.43
CA ILE A 12 -8.12 -15.31 -5.02
C ILE A 12 -7.95 -14.07 -5.87
N LEU A 13 -7.64 -12.95 -5.22
CA LEU A 13 -7.41 -11.67 -5.84
C LEU A 13 -5.96 -11.27 -5.63
N ILE A 14 -5.28 -10.92 -6.71
CA ILE A 14 -3.89 -10.42 -6.66
C ILE A 14 -3.84 -9.09 -7.40
N SER A 15 -3.29 -8.06 -6.78
CA SER A 15 -3.11 -6.77 -7.44
C SER A 15 -1.69 -6.56 -7.94
N ASN A 16 -1.59 -5.91 -9.09
CA ASN A 16 -0.40 -5.17 -9.49
C ASN A 16 -0.63 -3.65 -9.22
N PRO A 17 0.27 -2.74 -9.62
CA PRO A 17 0.07 -1.31 -9.39
C PRO A 17 -1.21 -0.70 -9.98
N HIS A 18 -1.89 -1.34 -10.93
CA HIS A 18 -3.00 -0.74 -11.68
C HIS A 18 -4.21 -1.63 -11.89
N SER A 19 -4.05 -2.94 -11.65
CA SER A 19 -5.08 -3.94 -11.97
C SER A 19 -5.16 -4.99 -10.88
N ILE A 20 -6.32 -5.61 -10.78
CA ILE A 20 -6.57 -6.73 -9.88
C ILE A 20 -6.93 -7.94 -10.74
N PHE A 21 -6.25 -9.05 -10.52
CA PHE A 21 -6.47 -10.34 -11.17
C PHE A 21 -7.29 -11.21 -10.24
N ILE A 22 -8.42 -11.72 -10.73
CA ILE A 22 -9.32 -12.59 -9.98
C ILE A 22 -9.19 -14.00 -10.53
N PHE A 23 -8.83 -14.95 -9.68
CA PHE A 23 -8.64 -16.36 -9.99
C PHE A 23 -9.67 -17.21 -9.27
N ASP A 24 -9.99 -18.38 -9.87
CA ASP A 24 -10.73 -19.44 -9.20
C ASP A 24 -9.81 -20.28 -8.29
N PRO A 25 -10.36 -21.29 -7.55
CA PRO A 25 -9.57 -22.18 -6.68
C PRO A 25 -8.45 -22.95 -7.40
N ASP A 26 -8.55 -23.14 -8.70
CA ASP A 26 -7.55 -23.84 -9.52
C ASP A 26 -6.59 -22.90 -10.25
N TRP A 27 -6.59 -21.61 -9.87
CA TRP A 27 -5.71 -20.57 -10.42
C TRP A 27 -5.96 -20.27 -11.91
N HIS A 28 -7.17 -20.50 -12.40
CA HIS A 28 -7.55 -19.99 -13.71
C HIS A 28 -8.02 -18.54 -13.57
N LEU A 29 -7.46 -17.69 -14.41
CA LEU A 29 -7.84 -16.28 -14.42
C LEU A 29 -9.29 -16.14 -14.90
N GLN A 30 -10.14 -15.62 -14.03
CA GLN A 30 -11.55 -15.38 -14.30
C GLN A 30 -11.78 -13.97 -14.82
N ARG A 31 -11.08 -12.99 -14.24
CA ARG A 31 -11.31 -11.57 -14.56
C ARG A 31 -10.12 -10.70 -14.24
N ILE A 32 -10.07 -9.55 -14.91
CA ILE A 32 -9.16 -8.45 -14.58
C ILE A 32 -9.99 -7.20 -14.31
N VAL A 33 -9.85 -6.63 -13.11
CA VAL A 33 -10.48 -5.38 -12.72
C VAL A 33 -9.45 -4.27 -12.80
N THR A 34 -9.78 -3.19 -13.49
CA THR A 34 -8.92 -2.01 -13.63
C THR A 34 -9.75 -0.76 -13.85
N HIS A 35 -9.24 0.39 -13.45
CA HIS A 35 -9.82 1.69 -13.73
C HIS A 35 -8.71 2.70 -14.06
N PRO A 36 -8.91 3.64 -14.99
CA PRO A 36 -7.87 4.62 -15.33
C PRO A 36 -7.33 5.39 -14.13
N SER A 37 -8.17 5.65 -13.14
CA SER A 37 -7.76 6.34 -11.91
C SER A 37 -7.09 5.44 -10.87
N CYS A 38 -6.94 4.13 -11.09
CA CYS A 38 -6.16 3.26 -10.20
C CYS A 38 -4.66 3.54 -10.35
N ALA A 39 -4.00 3.86 -9.23
CA ALA A 39 -2.60 4.29 -9.23
C ALA A 39 -1.81 3.76 -8.03
N GLY A 40 -0.90 2.83 -8.28
CA GLY A 40 -0.04 2.28 -7.24
C GLY A 40 -0.84 1.54 -6.17
N ILE A 41 -1.69 0.59 -6.57
CA ILE A 41 -2.47 -0.24 -5.65
C ILE A 41 -1.52 -0.91 -4.66
N HIS A 42 -1.79 -0.76 -3.36
CA HIS A 42 -1.01 -1.38 -2.30
C HIS A 42 -1.73 -2.53 -1.64
N GLU A 43 -2.99 -2.37 -1.31
CA GLU A 43 -3.80 -3.38 -0.65
C GLU A 43 -5.19 -3.44 -1.27
N ILE A 44 -5.78 -4.61 -1.23
CA ILE A 44 -7.14 -4.88 -1.66
C ILE A 44 -7.85 -5.66 -0.57
N MET A 45 -9.16 -5.52 -0.48
CA MET A 45 -10.00 -6.22 0.49
C MET A 45 -11.34 -6.56 -0.13
N LEU A 46 -11.80 -7.80 0.09
CA LEU A 46 -13.18 -8.19 -0.13
C LEU A 46 -13.98 -7.95 1.16
N ASP A 47 -15.10 -7.27 1.06
CA ASP A 47 -16.06 -7.19 2.16
C ASP A 47 -17.03 -8.38 2.17
N GLU A 48 -17.87 -8.46 3.19
CA GLU A 48 -18.84 -9.55 3.38
C GLU A 48 -19.88 -9.64 2.23
N ASP A 49 -20.10 -8.54 1.52
CA ASP A 49 -20.99 -8.45 0.36
C ASP A 49 -20.28 -8.77 -0.96
N ASN A 50 -19.03 -9.24 -0.92
CA ASN A 50 -18.15 -9.47 -2.07
C ASN A 50 -17.87 -8.20 -2.89
N HIS A 51 -17.84 -7.04 -2.28
CA HIS A 51 -17.33 -5.86 -2.93
C HIS A 51 -15.81 -5.78 -2.75
N LEU A 52 -15.15 -5.42 -3.83
CA LEU A 52 -13.69 -5.26 -3.87
C LEU A 52 -13.30 -3.82 -3.56
N TRP A 53 -12.71 -3.63 -2.39
CA TRP A 53 -12.11 -2.37 -1.99
C TRP A 53 -10.63 -2.33 -2.43
N VAL A 54 -10.21 -1.18 -2.97
CA VAL A 54 -8.88 -1.02 -3.59
C VAL A 54 -8.24 0.28 -3.14
N THR A 55 -7.09 0.20 -2.47
CA THR A 55 -6.32 1.37 -2.08
C THR A 55 -5.49 1.88 -3.25
N SER A 56 -5.84 3.03 -3.80
CA SER A 56 -5.09 3.71 -4.86
C SER A 56 -4.15 4.74 -4.24
N THR A 57 -2.96 4.29 -3.87
CA THR A 57 -2.00 5.03 -3.03
C THR A 57 -1.50 6.31 -3.68
N ARG A 58 -1.27 6.29 -5.00
CA ARG A 58 -0.64 7.42 -5.70
C ARG A 58 -1.53 8.63 -5.89
N ASN A 59 -2.82 8.51 -5.59
CA ASN A 59 -3.79 9.61 -5.69
C ASN A 59 -4.73 9.73 -4.49
N ASP A 60 -4.47 8.93 -3.42
CA ASP A 60 -5.19 8.96 -2.15
C ASP A 60 -6.70 8.68 -2.31
N ILE A 61 -7.05 7.69 -3.15
CA ILE A 61 -8.41 7.29 -3.44
C ILE A 61 -8.64 5.84 -3.02
N LEU A 62 -9.74 5.59 -2.34
CA LEU A 62 -10.26 4.26 -2.07
C LEU A 62 -11.39 3.98 -3.05
N PHE A 63 -11.25 2.95 -3.87
CA PHE A 63 -12.27 2.51 -4.82
C PHE A 63 -13.04 1.32 -4.30
N LYS A 64 -14.32 1.24 -4.67
CA LYS A 64 -15.20 0.09 -4.44
C LYS A 64 -15.71 -0.43 -5.78
N PHE A 65 -15.40 -1.68 -6.10
CA PHE A 65 -15.88 -2.37 -7.29
C PHE A 65 -16.74 -3.57 -6.91
N ASN A 66 -17.58 -4.03 -7.85
CA ASN A 66 -18.05 -5.40 -7.79
C ASN A 66 -17.03 -6.36 -8.42
N LEU A 67 -17.20 -7.67 -8.23
CA LEU A 67 -16.29 -8.66 -8.82
C LEU A 67 -16.37 -8.72 -10.35
N ASP A 68 -17.43 -8.13 -10.96
CA ASP A 68 -17.50 -7.95 -12.40
C ASP A 68 -16.66 -6.79 -12.94
N GLY A 69 -16.06 -6.01 -12.05
CA GLY A 69 -15.17 -4.90 -12.40
C GLY A 69 -15.90 -3.57 -12.60
N ALA A 70 -17.22 -3.50 -12.35
CA ALA A 70 -17.92 -2.23 -12.38
C ALA A 70 -17.56 -1.39 -11.14
N LEU A 71 -17.22 -0.13 -11.36
CA LEU A 71 -17.01 0.84 -10.29
C LEU A 71 -18.37 1.13 -9.63
N LEU A 72 -18.48 0.81 -8.35
CA LEU A 72 -19.67 1.06 -7.54
C LEU A 72 -19.61 2.43 -6.86
N ASP A 73 -18.46 2.73 -6.26
CA ASP A 73 -18.24 3.95 -5.50
C ASP A 73 -16.74 4.24 -5.35
N PHE A 74 -16.41 5.43 -4.87
CA PHE A 74 -15.05 5.78 -4.46
C PHE A 74 -15.04 6.87 -3.40
N VAL A 75 -14.03 6.82 -2.53
CA VAL A 75 -13.77 7.85 -1.53
C VAL A 75 -12.43 8.52 -1.84
N SER A 76 -12.47 9.79 -2.25
CA SER A 76 -11.27 10.60 -2.36
C SER A 76 -11.00 11.29 -1.04
N LEU A 77 -10.03 10.80 -0.29
CA LEU A 77 -9.71 11.28 1.06
C LEU A 77 -9.36 12.77 1.10
N ARG A 78 -8.75 13.26 0.02
CA ARG A 78 -8.37 14.68 -0.08
C ARG A 78 -9.56 15.62 -0.28
N HIS A 79 -10.75 15.13 -0.62
CA HIS A 79 -11.98 15.88 -0.65
C HIS A 79 -12.67 15.97 0.73
N ASN A 80 -12.29 15.12 1.67
CA ASN A 80 -12.82 15.17 3.03
C ASN A 80 -12.13 16.31 3.80
N ARG A 81 -12.84 17.43 3.96
CA ARG A 81 -12.31 18.65 4.59
C ARG A 81 -11.97 18.46 6.05
N ASP A 82 -12.82 17.73 6.78
CA ASP A 82 -12.66 17.51 8.21
C ASP A 82 -11.43 16.63 8.47
N LEU A 83 -11.25 15.56 7.70
CA LEU A 83 -10.04 14.75 7.73
C LEU A 83 -8.80 15.57 7.42
N MET A 84 -8.83 16.38 6.36
CA MET A 84 -7.68 17.19 5.97
C MET A 84 -7.33 18.21 7.06
N GLN A 85 -8.32 18.79 7.72
CA GLN A 85 -8.12 19.70 8.85
C GLN A 85 -7.54 18.96 10.07
N ALA A 86 -8.10 17.80 10.43
CA ALA A 86 -7.61 16.98 11.54
C ALA A 86 -6.16 16.50 11.33
N LEU A 87 -5.79 16.23 10.08
CA LEU A 87 -4.42 15.90 9.68
C LEU A 87 -3.52 17.14 9.49
N GLU A 88 -4.01 18.35 9.74
CA GLU A 88 -3.28 19.61 9.51
C GLU A 88 -2.77 19.75 8.06
N MET A 89 -3.52 19.21 7.11
CA MET A 89 -3.19 19.22 5.69
C MET A 89 -3.89 20.37 4.99
N ASN A 90 -3.15 21.18 4.24
CA ASN A 90 -3.70 22.30 3.47
C ASN A 90 -3.62 22.10 1.95
N ARG A 91 -3.40 20.86 1.50
CA ARG A 91 -3.28 20.52 0.09
C ARG A 91 -4.66 20.24 -0.51
N ALA A 92 -5.10 21.13 -1.40
CA ALA A 92 -6.32 20.91 -2.16
C ALA A 92 -6.25 19.64 -3.04
N PRO A 93 -7.38 18.95 -3.27
CA PRO A 93 -7.43 17.87 -4.26
C PRO A 93 -7.11 18.43 -5.65
N LEU A 94 -6.41 17.63 -6.46
CA LEU A 94 -6.00 18.00 -7.82
C LEU A 94 -6.93 17.43 -8.89
N LEU A 95 -7.83 16.53 -8.50
CA LEU A 95 -8.82 15.90 -9.35
C LEU A 95 -10.20 16.20 -8.77
N SER A 96 -11.17 16.53 -9.62
CA SER A 96 -12.57 16.57 -9.19
C SER A 96 -13.15 15.15 -9.08
N ALA A 97 -14.25 14.99 -8.37
CA ALA A 97 -14.95 13.70 -8.30
C ALA A 97 -15.35 13.19 -9.70
N ALA A 98 -15.81 14.09 -10.59
CA ALA A 98 -16.12 13.74 -11.97
C ALA A 98 -14.87 13.26 -12.74
N ASP A 99 -13.73 13.96 -12.60
CA ASP A 99 -12.48 13.53 -13.26
C ASP A 99 -12.01 12.15 -12.79
N ILE A 100 -12.29 11.80 -11.54
CA ILE A 100 -11.97 10.48 -10.97
C ILE A 100 -12.91 9.42 -11.56
N ALA A 101 -14.23 9.64 -11.51
CA ALA A 101 -15.24 8.71 -12.00
C ALA A 101 -15.07 8.45 -13.50
N ASP A 102 -14.83 9.49 -14.28
CA ASP A 102 -14.67 9.40 -15.74
C ASP A 102 -13.29 8.87 -16.16
N GLY A 103 -12.37 8.68 -15.21
CA GLY A 103 -11.00 8.25 -15.52
C GLY A 103 -10.27 9.21 -16.44
N LYS A 104 -10.50 10.52 -16.32
CA LYS A 104 -9.96 11.56 -17.19
C LYS A 104 -8.44 11.57 -17.27
N LEU A 105 -7.77 11.22 -16.17
CA LEU A 105 -6.34 10.97 -16.15
C LEU A 105 -6.10 9.47 -16.05
N ASP A 106 -5.38 8.93 -17.02
CA ASP A 106 -5.00 7.53 -16.97
C ASP A 106 -3.72 7.37 -16.13
N PHE A 107 -3.90 7.01 -14.85
CA PHE A 107 -2.80 6.74 -13.92
C PHE A 107 -2.08 5.42 -14.20
N ARG A 108 -2.59 4.57 -15.10
CA ARG A 108 -1.89 3.40 -15.59
C ARG A 108 -0.72 3.81 -16.52
N ASP A 109 -0.77 5.03 -17.06
CA ASP A 109 0.36 5.62 -17.77
C ASP A 109 1.48 5.98 -16.77
N PRO A 110 2.69 5.41 -16.90
CA PRO A 110 3.81 5.70 -16.01
C PRO A 110 4.16 7.18 -15.87
N ARG A 111 3.89 7.98 -16.91
CA ARG A 111 4.13 9.42 -16.90
C ARG A 111 3.19 10.16 -15.94
N THR A 112 2.00 9.62 -15.72
CA THR A 112 1.00 10.18 -14.81
C THR A 112 1.18 9.65 -13.39
N HIS A 113 1.26 8.33 -13.21
CA HIS A 113 1.31 7.73 -11.87
C HIS A 113 2.63 7.98 -11.14
N SER A 114 3.72 8.30 -11.85
CA SER A 114 4.99 8.65 -11.23
C SER A 114 5.01 10.05 -10.63
N GLN A 115 3.97 10.85 -10.83
CA GLN A 115 3.89 12.21 -10.31
C GLN A 115 3.48 12.20 -8.84
N MET A 116 4.44 12.48 -7.95
CA MET A 116 4.24 12.52 -6.50
C MET A 116 3.27 13.61 -6.03
N LYS A 117 2.88 14.55 -6.89
CA LYS A 117 1.93 15.62 -6.52
C LYS A 117 0.54 15.10 -6.16
N TYR A 118 0.17 13.92 -6.64
CA TYR A 118 -1.12 13.29 -6.35
C TYR A 118 -1.09 12.47 -5.06
N ASP A 119 0.07 11.95 -4.64
CA ASP A 119 0.30 11.20 -3.40
C ASP A 119 0.63 12.18 -2.26
N ALA A 120 -0.27 12.36 -1.32
CA ALA A 120 -0.11 13.26 -0.19
C ALA A 120 -0.29 12.57 1.17
N LEU A 121 -1.08 11.49 1.19
CA LEU A 121 -1.44 10.74 2.39
C LEU A 121 -0.83 9.34 2.37
N HIS A 122 -0.48 8.84 1.20
CA HIS A 122 0.03 7.49 0.99
C HIS A 122 -0.93 6.43 1.53
N LEU A 123 -2.21 6.49 1.05
CA LEU A 123 -3.24 5.50 1.39
C LEU A 123 -2.78 4.10 0.98
N ASN A 124 -2.60 3.19 1.92
CA ASN A 124 -1.96 1.92 1.60
C ASN A 124 -2.54 0.66 2.28
N SER A 125 -3.52 0.80 3.17
CA SER A 125 -4.14 -0.35 3.81
C SER A 125 -5.59 -0.07 4.16
N ILE A 126 -6.41 -1.14 4.21
CA ILE A 126 -7.81 -1.11 4.59
C ILE A 126 -8.16 -2.39 5.37
N ALA A 127 -8.96 -2.25 6.40
CA ALA A 127 -9.54 -3.37 7.16
C ALA A 127 -10.96 -3.03 7.60
N THR A 128 -11.82 -4.03 7.73
CA THR A 128 -13.17 -3.86 8.30
C THR A 128 -13.07 -3.46 9.78
N CYS A 129 -13.89 -2.51 10.21
CA CYS A 129 -13.99 -2.11 11.60
C CYS A 129 -15.17 -2.84 12.26
N PRO A 130 -14.98 -3.57 13.39
CA PRO A 130 -16.07 -4.27 14.07
C PRO A 130 -17.22 -3.36 14.53
N GLU A 131 -16.92 -2.07 14.71
CA GLU A 131 -17.91 -1.06 15.10
C GLU A 131 -18.67 -0.44 13.90
N GLY A 132 -18.49 -0.98 12.71
CA GLY A 132 -19.02 -0.50 11.44
C GLY A 132 -18.04 0.39 10.67
N GLY A 133 -18.11 0.34 9.35
CA GLY A 133 -17.20 1.02 8.43
C GLY A 133 -15.82 0.36 8.33
N TYR A 134 -14.79 1.16 8.08
CA TYR A 134 -13.46 0.67 7.75
C TYR A 134 -12.37 1.43 8.51
N LEU A 135 -11.26 0.76 8.79
CA LEU A 135 -10.00 1.40 9.15
C LEU A 135 -9.10 1.48 7.93
N ILE A 136 -8.54 2.64 7.67
CA ILE A 136 -7.62 2.87 6.56
C ILE A 136 -6.28 3.42 7.08
N SER A 137 -5.18 2.96 6.49
CA SER A 137 -3.84 3.46 6.82
C SER A 137 -3.40 4.52 5.83
N LEU A 138 -3.02 5.67 6.36
CA LEU A 138 -2.33 6.76 5.69
C LEU A 138 -0.85 6.66 6.08
N GLY A 139 -0.07 6.00 5.22
CA GLY A 139 1.29 5.59 5.57
C GLY A 139 2.26 6.74 5.77
N LEU A 140 2.12 7.82 4.99
CA LEU A 140 3.00 8.99 5.08
C LEU A 140 2.24 10.26 4.71
N VAL A 141 1.70 10.91 5.72
CA VAL A 141 1.01 12.19 5.61
C VAL A 141 2.04 13.31 5.59
N VAL A 142 2.17 14.00 4.46
CA VAL A 142 3.19 15.03 4.28
C VAL A 142 2.57 16.32 3.79
N ASN A 143 2.58 17.34 4.62
CA ASN A 143 2.15 18.69 4.27
C ASN A 143 3.30 19.47 3.63
N GLN A 144 3.89 18.93 2.57
CA GLN A 144 4.97 19.62 1.89
C GLN A 144 4.48 20.56 0.81
N ARG A 145 4.97 21.81 0.88
CA ARG A 145 5.24 22.53 -0.36
C ARG A 145 6.34 21.76 -1.08
N PHE A 146 6.08 21.33 -2.30
CA PHE A 146 7.11 20.68 -3.13
C PHE A 146 8.41 21.45 -3.02
N SER A 147 9.45 20.82 -2.50
CA SER A 147 10.77 21.42 -2.47
C SER A 147 11.18 21.77 -3.90
N ILE A 148 11.99 22.79 -4.09
CA ILE A 148 12.54 23.16 -5.40
C ILE A 148 13.15 21.94 -6.11
N MET A 149 13.77 21.04 -5.35
CA MET A 149 14.33 19.77 -5.83
C MET A 149 13.25 18.81 -6.39
N MET A 150 12.09 18.70 -5.74
CA MET A 150 11.01 17.87 -6.26
C MET A 150 10.38 18.45 -7.52
N ARG A 151 10.21 19.77 -7.58
CA ARG A 151 9.77 20.47 -8.81
C ARG A 151 10.76 20.27 -9.94
N LEU A 152 12.05 20.34 -9.65
CA LEU A 152 13.11 20.08 -10.62
C LEU A 152 13.07 18.62 -11.10
N LYS A 153 12.90 17.65 -10.18
CA LYS A 153 12.73 16.24 -10.53
C LYS A 153 11.52 16.01 -11.43
N GLU A 154 10.35 16.57 -11.10
CA GLU A 154 9.14 16.47 -11.94
C GLU A 154 9.36 17.11 -13.33
N TYR A 155 10.00 18.26 -13.37
CA TYR A 155 10.36 18.90 -14.64
C TYR A 155 11.29 18.03 -15.47
N LEU A 156 12.31 17.44 -14.88
CA LEU A 156 13.25 16.55 -15.55
C LEU A 156 12.59 15.24 -16.00
N LEU A 157 11.63 14.71 -15.22
CA LEU A 157 10.80 13.57 -15.61
C LEU A 157 9.90 13.92 -16.80
N SER A 158 9.23 15.09 -16.77
CA SER A 158 8.35 15.52 -17.86
C SER A 158 9.11 15.75 -19.18
N LYS A 159 10.41 16.05 -19.11
CA LYS A 159 11.30 16.20 -20.27
C LYS A 159 12.06 14.94 -20.64
N ASN A 160 11.74 13.81 -19.98
CA ASN A 160 12.41 12.51 -20.18
C ASN A 160 13.94 12.54 -19.94
N ILE A 161 14.42 13.52 -19.18
CA ILE A 161 15.86 13.70 -18.85
C ILE A 161 16.24 12.90 -17.61
N TRP A 162 15.29 12.64 -16.71
CA TRP A 162 15.53 11.94 -15.44
C TRP A 162 16.17 10.55 -15.59
N PRO A 163 15.74 9.69 -16.53
CA PRO A 163 16.40 8.40 -16.76
C PRO A 163 17.89 8.52 -17.11
N TRP A 164 18.25 9.55 -17.86
CA TRP A 164 19.62 9.86 -18.20
C TRP A 164 20.45 10.26 -16.96
N ILE A 165 19.89 11.10 -16.10
CA ILE A 165 20.54 11.50 -14.84
C ILE A 165 20.75 10.28 -13.93
N VAL A 166 19.78 9.39 -13.84
CA VAL A 166 19.89 8.14 -13.06
C VAL A 166 20.99 7.24 -13.63
N ARG A 167 21.08 7.08 -14.97
CA ARG A 167 22.15 6.32 -15.63
C ARG A 167 23.52 6.93 -15.37
N LEU A 168 23.63 8.24 -15.49
CA LEU A 168 24.90 8.97 -15.21
C LEU A 168 25.33 8.78 -13.75
N ASN A 169 24.41 8.90 -12.81
CA ASN A 169 24.68 8.69 -11.39
C ASN A 169 25.10 7.25 -11.08
N ARG A 170 24.46 6.25 -11.72
CA ARG A 170 24.91 4.85 -11.61
C ARG A 170 26.32 4.65 -12.16
N PHE A 171 26.63 5.27 -13.30
CA PHE A 171 27.97 5.21 -13.90
C PHE A 171 29.02 5.83 -12.98
N PHE A 172 28.79 7.02 -12.44
CA PHE A 172 29.71 7.65 -11.48
C PHE A 172 29.86 6.84 -10.18
N ARG A 173 28.77 6.24 -9.68
CA ARG A 173 28.84 5.36 -8.51
C ARG A 173 29.59 4.07 -8.76
N SER A 174 29.55 3.53 -9.97
CA SER A 174 30.34 2.35 -10.33
C SER A 174 31.84 2.64 -10.39
N MET A 175 32.25 3.87 -10.70
CA MET A 175 33.64 4.30 -10.72
C MET A 175 34.22 4.61 -9.33
N ILE A 176 33.36 5.01 -8.39
CA ILE A 176 33.75 5.24 -6.98
C ILE A 176 33.57 3.91 -6.22
N LYS A 177 34.46 2.95 -6.49
CA LYS A 177 34.56 1.70 -5.74
C LYS A 177 35.10 2.00 -4.34
N GLY A 178 34.26 2.01 -3.36
CA GLY A 178 34.67 1.93 -1.96
C GLY A 178 33.85 2.79 -1.01
N ARG A 179 33.06 2.10 -0.21
CA ARG A 179 32.41 2.54 1.03
C ARG A 179 31.09 3.31 0.90
N ARG A 180 30.10 2.66 1.40
CA ARG A 180 28.75 2.99 1.90
C ARG A 180 27.63 2.42 1.04
N LYS A 181 27.33 1.15 1.30
CA LYS A 181 26.03 0.53 1.07
C LYS A 181 24.99 1.19 2.00
N LYS A 182 23.81 1.40 1.48
CA LYS A 182 22.54 1.44 2.23
C LYS A 182 21.92 2.76 2.69
N GLN A 183 22.28 3.91 2.19
CA GLN A 183 21.51 5.13 2.57
C GLN A 183 21.06 6.02 1.39
N SER A 184 21.17 5.54 0.16
CA SER A 184 21.11 6.44 -1.00
C SER A 184 19.74 6.64 -1.67
N GLU A 185 18.74 5.83 -1.37
CA GLU A 185 17.39 6.08 -1.87
C GLU A 185 16.56 6.96 -0.93
N MET A 186 16.86 6.96 0.36
CA MET A 186 16.24 7.85 1.35
C MET A 186 16.75 9.30 1.31
N MET A 187 17.80 9.60 0.55
CA MET A 187 18.43 10.94 0.55
C MET A 187 17.56 12.04 -0.08
N PHE A 188 16.41 11.73 -0.63
CA PHE A 188 15.54 12.70 -1.31
C PHE A 188 14.16 12.90 -0.68
N THR A 189 13.91 12.36 0.50
CA THR A 189 12.72 12.69 1.29
C THR A 189 13.14 13.43 2.57
N PRO A 190 13.37 14.74 2.52
CA PRO A 190 13.75 15.49 3.71
C PRO A 190 12.55 15.84 4.60
N ALA A 191 11.40 15.24 4.41
CA ALA A 191 10.26 15.53 5.25
C ALA A 191 10.03 14.41 6.24
N ILE A 192 10.16 14.76 7.48
CA ILE A 192 9.58 13.99 8.58
C ILE A 192 8.08 14.19 8.48
N GLY A 193 7.37 13.13 8.13
CA GLY A 193 5.92 13.10 8.07
C GLY A 193 5.30 12.51 9.32
N LYS A 194 4.01 12.28 9.27
CA LYS A 194 3.27 11.45 10.22
C LYS A 194 2.56 10.34 9.46
N SER A 195 2.30 9.21 10.10
CA SER A 195 1.33 8.24 9.63
C SER A 195 0.05 8.38 10.44
N ALA A 196 -1.08 7.95 9.89
CA ALA A 196 -2.34 7.93 10.60
C ALA A 196 -3.14 6.67 10.26
N VAL A 197 -3.88 6.16 11.23
CA VAL A 197 -4.99 5.25 10.97
C VAL A 197 -6.26 6.08 11.12
N VAL A 198 -7.13 5.96 10.13
CA VAL A 198 -8.37 6.74 10.01
C VAL A 198 -9.54 5.78 10.02
N ARG A 199 -10.57 6.07 10.80
CA ARG A 199 -11.86 5.42 10.72
C ARG A 199 -12.67 6.10 9.62
N LEU A 200 -13.11 5.32 8.66
CA LEU A 200 -14.01 5.72 7.58
C LEU A 200 -15.37 5.10 7.86
N SER A 201 -16.36 5.92 8.13
CA SER A 201 -17.73 5.48 8.36
C SER A 201 -18.49 5.27 7.05
N GLU A 202 -19.60 4.56 7.08
CA GLU A 202 -20.42 4.27 5.89
C GLU A 202 -21.00 5.54 5.24
N ASP A 203 -21.22 6.59 6.01
CA ASP A 203 -21.67 7.90 5.52
C ASP A 203 -20.57 8.72 4.83
N GLY A 204 -19.35 8.17 4.73
CA GLY A 204 -18.18 8.82 4.14
C GLY A 204 -17.45 9.77 5.09
N SER A 205 -17.87 9.90 6.35
CA SER A 205 -17.11 10.64 7.35
C SER A 205 -15.82 9.92 7.67
N ALA A 206 -14.75 10.67 7.93
CA ALA A 206 -13.42 10.11 8.18
C ALA A 206 -12.72 10.86 9.31
N GLU A 207 -12.27 10.14 10.33
CA GLU A 207 -11.58 10.71 11.48
C GLU A 207 -10.32 9.92 11.83
N PRO A 208 -9.19 10.59 12.19
CA PRO A 208 -8.01 9.92 12.66
C PRO A 208 -8.23 9.29 14.04
N CYS A 209 -8.00 7.99 14.17
CA CYS A 209 -8.02 7.28 15.46
C CYS A 209 -6.62 6.96 16.01
N LEU A 210 -5.58 7.08 15.17
CA LEU A 210 -4.18 6.97 15.57
C LEU A 210 -3.34 7.89 14.71
N THR A 211 -2.41 8.63 15.31
CA THR A 211 -1.42 9.44 14.59
C THR A 211 -0.03 9.20 15.19
N ILE A 212 0.96 8.96 14.35
CA ILE A 212 2.34 8.67 14.73
C ILE A 212 3.26 9.63 13.98
N GLY A 213 3.96 10.47 14.72
CA GLY A 213 4.95 11.40 14.16
C GLY A 213 6.27 10.74 13.79
N GLY A 214 7.19 11.50 13.21
CA GLY A 214 8.57 11.08 12.97
C GLY A 214 8.75 10.09 11.82
N GLN A 215 7.78 9.99 10.90
CA GLN A 215 7.83 9.01 9.83
C GLN A 215 8.78 9.44 8.70
N HIS A 216 9.70 8.57 8.33
CA HIS A 216 10.65 8.74 7.22
C HIS A 216 10.32 7.87 6.01
N VAL A 217 9.64 6.76 6.26
CA VAL A 217 9.09 5.86 5.25
C VAL A 217 7.62 5.60 5.56
N PRO A 218 6.80 5.29 4.55
CA PRO A 218 5.40 5.01 4.78
C PRO A 218 5.21 3.84 5.74
N SER A 219 4.38 4.02 6.76
CA SER A 219 3.85 2.93 7.58
C SER A 219 2.80 2.15 6.80
N HIS A 220 2.58 0.88 7.13
CA HIS A 220 1.74 -0.01 6.34
C HIS A 220 0.91 -0.93 7.24
N SER A 221 -0.09 -1.52 6.61
CA SER A 221 -0.90 -2.64 7.08
C SER A 221 -1.64 -2.40 8.40
N ILE A 222 -2.88 -2.79 8.39
CA ILE A 222 -3.77 -2.81 9.55
C ILE A 222 -4.34 -4.22 9.67
N ALA A 223 -4.41 -4.73 10.90
CA ALA A 223 -5.21 -5.91 11.21
C ALA A 223 -6.04 -5.62 12.46
N VAL A 224 -7.31 -6.00 12.44
CA VAL A 224 -8.27 -5.69 13.50
C VAL A 224 -8.67 -6.96 14.21
N LEU A 225 -8.66 -6.93 15.55
CA LEU A 225 -9.12 -8.00 16.40
C LEU A 225 -10.60 -7.80 16.77
N ASP A 226 -11.28 -8.89 17.07
CA ASP A 226 -12.70 -8.88 17.48
C ASP A 226 -12.94 -8.09 18.78
N ASP A 227 -11.89 -7.88 19.58
CA ASP A 227 -11.96 -7.10 20.83
C ASP A 227 -11.94 -5.57 20.62
N GLY A 228 -11.99 -5.09 19.38
CA GLY A 228 -11.94 -3.68 19.02
C GLY A 228 -10.53 -3.07 19.09
N THR A 229 -9.51 -3.90 19.27
CA THR A 229 -8.12 -3.44 19.13
C THR A 229 -7.58 -3.73 17.73
N ALA A 230 -6.59 -2.95 17.29
CA ALA A 230 -5.98 -3.12 15.99
C ALA A 230 -4.45 -3.06 16.07
N PHE A 231 -3.81 -3.67 15.09
CA PHE A 231 -2.38 -3.56 14.83
C PHE A 231 -2.11 -2.61 13.68
N HIS A 232 -1.05 -1.82 13.82
CA HIS A 232 -0.49 -1.00 12.76
C HIS A 232 1.03 -1.15 12.74
N LEU A 233 1.60 -1.29 11.55
CA LEU A 233 3.05 -1.47 11.39
C LEU A 233 3.73 -0.12 11.18
N ASN A 234 4.49 0.33 12.18
CA ASN A 234 5.36 1.50 12.06
C ASN A 234 6.67 1.10 11.36
N SER A 235 6.69 1.22 10.03
CA SER A 235 7.82 0.81 9.20
C SER A 235 9.06 1.68 9.40
N SER A 236 8.91 2.92 9.88
CA SER A 236 10.05 3.81 10.16
C SER A 236 10.87 3.36 11.35
N GLU A 237 10.22 2.74 12.34
CA GLU A 237 10.86 2.28 13.58
C GLU A 237 10.98 0.76 13.65
N GLY A 238 10.46 0.03 12.68
CA GLY A 238 10.43 -1.43 12.72
C GLY A 238 9.59 -1.99 13.89
N SER A 239 8.51 -1.28 14.25
CA SER A 239 7.69 -1.57 15.42
C SER A 239 6.26 -1.98 15.04
N ILE A 240 5.70 -2.90 15.82
CA ILE A 240 4.27 -3.22 15.81
C ILE A 240 3.59 -2.38 16.89
N ILE A 241 2.56 -1.64 16.50
CA ILE A 241 1.74 -0.87 17.41
C ILE A 241 0.39 -1.57 17.56
N ARG A 242 0.00 -1.88 18.80
CA ARG A 242 -1.36 -2.30 19.14
C ARG A 242 -2.08 -1.13 19.79
N PHE A 243 -3.28 -0.81 19.31
CA PHE A 243 -4.07 0.30 19.83
C PHE A 243 -5.54 -0.06 19.94
N ASN A 244 -6.27 0.60 20.84
CA ASN A 244 -7.71 0.52 20.95
C ASN A 244 -8.31 1.56 19.99
N VAL A 245 -9.16 1.09 19.07
CA VAL A 245 -9.74 1.94 18.02
C VAL A 245 -10.70 2.98 18.62
N ARG A 246 -11.58 2.56 19.52
CA ARG A 246 -12.59 3.42 20.16
C ARG A 246 -11.99 4.43 21.13
N GLU A 247 -11.04 3.97 21.96
CA GLU A 247 -10.37 4.82 22.94
C GLU A 247 -9.27 5.69 22.33
N GLN A 248 -8.92 5.46 21.08
CA GLN A 248 -7.84 6.14 20.34
C GLN A 248 -6.50 6.11 21.13
N ARG A 249 -6.23 5.00 21.81
CA ARG A 249 -5.12 4.85 22.74
C ARG A 249 -4.20 3.71 22.36
N ILE A 250 -2.90 3.97 22.31
CA ILE A 250 -1.88 2.95 22.14
C ILE A 250 -1.84 2.05 23.38
N ILE A 251 -1.96 0.74 23.17
CA ILE A 251 -1.85 -0.29 24.21
C ILE A 251 -0.39 -0.71 24.35
N SER A 252 0.27 -0.98 23.21
CA SER A 252 1.69 -1.36 23.19
C SER A 252 2.36 -0.94 21.89
N SER A 253 3.66 -0.71 21.97
CA SER A 253 4.53 -0.53 20.81
C SER A 253 5.77 -1.40 21.02
N GLN A 254 6.01 -2.35 20.12
CA GLN A 254 7.11 -3.29 20.24
C GLN A 254 7.99 -3.27 19.01
N HIS A 255 9.24 -2.90 19.19
CA HIS A 255 10.25 -3.02 18.14
C HIS A 255 10.57 -4.49 17.87
N ILE A 256 10.57 -4.91 16.61
CA ILE A 256 10.82 -6.29 16.21
C ILE A 256 11.93 -6.42 15.16
N THR A 257 12.29 -5.35 14.48
CA THR A 257 13.32 -5.39 13.42
C THR A 257 13.75 -3.99 13.01
N ASP A 258 15.00 -3.84 12.60
CA ASP A 258 15.51 -2.63 11.93
C ASP A 258 15.21 -2.60 10.42
N GLN A 259 14.44 -3.59 9.95
CA GLN A 259 14.05 -3.72 8.55
C GLN A 259 12.62 -3.20 8.35
N PHE A 260 12.29 -2.96 7.09
CA PHE A 260 10.98 -2.50 6.68
C PHE A 260 9.88 -3.53 7.02
N LEU A 261 8.81 -3.07 7.69
CA LEU A 261 7.66 -3.89 8.07
C LEU A 261 6.51 -3.68 7.09
N ARG A 262 5.89 -4.81 6.65
CA ARG A 262 4.73 -4.78 5.79
C ARG A 262 4.01 -6.14 5.79
N GLY A 263 2.69 -6.12 5.62
CA GLY A 263 1.87 -7.32 5.73
C GLY A 263 1.70 -7.78 7.19
N VAL A 264 0.48 -7.85 7.65
CA VAL A 264 0.12 -8.39 8.97
C VAL A 264 -1.08 -9.30 8.85
N PHE A 265 -1.01 -10.46 9.48
CA PHE A 265 -2.09 -11.44 9.51
C PHE A 265 -2.29 -11.96 10.93
N ILE A 266 -3.53 -11.97 11.41
CA ILE A 266 -3.89 -12.52 12.72
C ILE A 266 -3.97 -14.04 12.57
N LEU A 267 -3.03 -14.76 13.19
CA LEU A 267 -2.98 -16.22 13.10
C LEU A 267 -3.96 -16.87 14.10
N ASN A 268 -4.08 -16.30 15.30
CA ASN A 268 -4.97 -16.73 16.36
C ASN A 268 -5.08 -15.64 17.44
N ASP A 269 -5.74 -15.94 18.56
CA ASP A 269 -5.96 -15.04 19.71
C ASP A 269 -4.69 -14.63 20.48
N ARG A 270 -3.52 -15.06 20.03
CA ARG A 270 -2.23 -14.80 20.67
C ARG A 270 -1.15 -14.35 19.70
N ASP A 271 -1.15 -14.89 18.49
CA ASP A 271 -0.05 -14.74 17.56
C ASP A 271 -0.48 -14.06 16.27
N ILE A 272 0.38 -13.20 15.76
CA ILE A 272 0.28 -12.62 14.42
C ILE A 272 1.49 -12.98 13.58
N LEU A 273 1.30 -13.00 12.27
CA LEU A 273 2.36 -13.05 11.27
C LEU A 273 2.62 -11.66 10.74
N VAL A 274 3.89 -11.30 10.60
CA VAL A 274 4.32 -9.99 10.09
C VAL A 274 5.43 -10.17 9.08
N GLY A 275 5.34 -9.49 7.96
CA GLY A 275 6.41 -9.40 6.99
C GLY A 275 7.47 -8.39 7.44
N ALA A 276 8.71 -8.85 7.59
CA ALA A 276 9.86 -8.04 7.95
C ALA A 276 10.89 -8.11 6.83
N GLN A 277 10.79 -7.21 5.87
CA GLN A 277 11.52 -7.24 4.61
C GLN A 277 11.29 -8.59 3.90
N ASN A 278 12.32 -9.41 3.73
CA ASN A 278 12.31 -10.73 3.12
C ASN A 278 12.06 -11.90 4.10
N ALA A 279 11.62 -11.63 5.31
CA ALA A 279 11.38 -12.64 6.34
C ALA A 279 9.96 -12.57 6.90
N LEU A 280 9.38 -13.73 7.18
CA LEU A 280 8.14 -13.87 7.92
C LEU A 280 8.43 -14.00 9.41
N VAL A 281 7.84 -13.13 10.22
CA VAL A 281 7.98 -13.13 11.68
C VAL A 281 6.67 -13.57 12.32
N ARG A 282 6.73 -14.58 13.18
CA ARG A 282 5.64 -14.93 14.10
C ARG A 282 5.86 -14.20 15.41
N PHE A 283 4.88 -13.41 15.82
CA PHE A 283 4.95 -12.54 16.98
C PHE A 283 3.80 -12.85 17.95
N ASP A 284 4.15 -13.12 19.21
CA ASP A 284 3.22 -13.29 20.33
C ASP A 284 2.90 -11.90 20.89
N TYR A 285 1.75 -11.38 20.52
CA TYR A 285 1.35 -10.02 20.90
C TYR A 285 0.82 -9.92 22.34
N ARG A 286 0.50 -11.03 22.99
CA ARG A 286 0.12 -11.03 24.41
C ARG A 286 1.33 -10.90 25.32
N ASN A 287 2.45 -11.53 24.95
CA ASN A 287 3.70 -11.50 25.71
C ASN A 287 4.76 -10.57 25.09
N ASN A 288 4.43 -9.83 24.05
CA ASN A 288 5.32 -8.91 23.33
C ASN A 288 6.67 -9.53 22.94
N ARG A 289 6.67 -10.71 22.31
CA ARG A 289 7.91 -11.36 21.91
C ARG A 289 7.85 -12.00 20.54
N VAL A 290 8.96 -11.95 19.84
CA VAL A 290 9.18 -12.72 18.60
C VAL A 290 9.32 -14.19 18.94
N LEU A 291 8.46 -15.03 18.38
CA LEU A 291 8.52 -16.49 18.53
C LEU A 291 9.41 -17.15 17.49
N ARG A 292 9.34 -16.68 16.25
CA ARG A 292 10.08 -17.24 15.13
C ARG A 292 10.29 -16.20 14.04
N ARG A 293 11.43 -16.33 13.33
CA ARG A 293 11.73 -15.56 12.12
C ARG A 293 12.18 -16.51 11.03
N ASN A 294 11.46 -16.54 9.92
CA ASN A 294 11.74 -17.39 8.77
C ASN A 294 12.11 -16.51 7.57
N PRO A 295 13.36 -16.49 7.12
CA PRO A 295 13.72 -15.87 5.86
C PRO A 295 13.02 -16.64 4.72
N LEU A 296 12.33 -15.94 3.83
CA LEU A 296 11.70 -16.49 2.63
C LEU A 296 12.59 -16.34 1.40
N SER A 297 13.47 -15.36 1.41
CA SER A 297 14.42 -15.11 0.34
C SER A 297 15.76 -14.65 0.89
N GLN A 298 16.83 -14.87 0.10
CA GLN A 298 18.16 -14.34 0.39
C GLN A 298 18.35 -12.93 -0.19
N ASP A 299 17.52 -12.52 -1.14
CA ASP A 299 17.56 -11.18 -1.70
C ASP A 299 16.94 -10.16 -0.74
N GLN A 300 17.78 -9.26 -0.24
CA GLN A 300 17.33 -8.20 0.67
C GLN A 300 16.56 -7.07 -0.03
N ASN A 301 16.45 -7.09 -1.35
CA ASN A 301 15.60 -6.15 -2.10
C ASN A 301 14.16 -6.66 -2.23
N GLU A 302 13.93 -7.93 -1.98
CA GLU A 302 12.58 -8.49 -1.90
C GLU A 302 11.93 -8.09 -0.58
N ALA A 303 10.62 -7.84 -0.63
CA ALA A 303 9.83 -7.51 0.55
C ALA A 303 8.48 -8.22 0.48
N ILE A 304 8.06 -8.76 1.63
CA ILE A 304 6.68 -9.23 1.81
C ILE A 304 5.79 -8.00 1.82
N PHE A 305 4.74 -7.99 0.99
CA PHE A 305 3.81 -6.88 0.89
C PHE A 305 2.51 -7.14 1.65
N GLU A 306 1.98 -8.36 1.55
CA GLU A 306 0.74 -8.77 2.18
C GLU A 306 0.83 -10.25 2.57
N ILE A 307 0.03 -10.67 3.54
CA ILE A 307 -0.03 -12.04 4.05
C ILE A 307 -1.49 -12.42 4.19
N LYS A 308 -1.89 -13.52 3.54
CA LYS A 308 -3.23 -14.10 3.68
C LYS A 308 -3.12 -15.61 3.82
N LEU A 309 -4.09 -16.19 4.51
CA LEU A 309 -4.23 -17.63 4.58
C LEU A 309 -4.97 -18.11 3.33
N LEU A 310 -4.38 -19.05 2.63
CA LEU A 310 -5.03 -19.69 1.50
C LEU A 310 -6.15 -20.60 2.03
N PRO A 311 -7.40 -20.49 1.53
CA PRO A 311 -8.47 -21.38 1.93
C PRO A 311 -8.18 -22.83 1.55
N ASP A 312 -8.67 -23.80 2.36
CA ASP A 312 -8.37 -25.22 2.21
C ASP A 312 -8.85 -25.83 0.89
N ASN A 313 -9.85 -25.22 0.25
CA ASN A 313 -10.39 -25.66 -1.04
C ASN A 313 -9.59 -25.16 -2.25
N PHE A 314 -8.51 -24.40 -2.02
CA PHE A 314 -7.64 -23.93 -3.09
C PHE A 314 -6.43 -24.83 -3.28
N SER A 315 -6.09 -25.08 -4.54
CA SER A 315 -4.81 -25.69 -4.89
C SER A 315 -3.65 -24.72 -4.61
N LEU A 316 -2.44 -25.27 -4.44
CA LEU A 316 -1.26 -24.42 -4.32
C LEU A 316 -1.04 -23.61 -5.61
N PRO A 317 -0.51 -22.38 -5.51
CA PRO A 317 -0.27 -21.56 -6.68
C PRO A 317 0.70 -22.26 -7.64
N PRO A 318 0.44 -22.22 -8.95
CA PRO A 318 1.34 -22.79 -9.93
C PRO A 318 2.69 -22.07 -9.93
N GLN A 319 3.77 -22.80 -10.21
CA GLN A 319 5.13 -22.23 -10.16
C GLN A 319 5.34 -21.12 -11.19
N ASP A 320 4.61 -21.14 -12.30
CA ASP A 320 4.67 -20.16 -13.38
C ASP A 320 3.67 -18.99 -13.18
N LEU A 321 3.05 -18.88 -12.00
CA LEU A 321 2.11 -17.77 -11.72
C LEU A 321 2.74 -16.38 -11.92
N PRO A 322 3.98 -16.11 -11.51
CA PRO A 322 4.61 -14.81 -11.74
C PRO A 322 4.71 -14.44 -13.22
N GLU A 323 5.11 -15.40 -14.07
CA GLU A 323 5.22 -15.22 -15.52
C GLU A 323 3.84 -15.00 -16.17
N ARG A 324 2.83 -15.74 -15.71
CA ARG A 324 1.44 -15.55 -16.17
C ARG A 324 0.92 -14.15 -15.82
N LEU A 325 1.20 -13.67 -14.62
CA LEU A 325 0.81 -12.32 -14.20
C LEU A 325 1.46 -11.25 -15.09
N GLU A 326 2.74 -11.40 -15.43
CA GLU A 326 3.43 -10.49 -16.36
C GLU A 326 2.83 -10.56 -17.77
N GLU A 327 2.45 -11.74 -18.24
CA GLU A 327 1.81 -11.92 -19.53
C GLU A 327 0.42 -11.28 -19.56
N TYR A 328 -0.40 -11.45 -18.52
CA TYR A 328 -1.72 -10.82 -18.41
C TYR A 328 -1.60 -9.29 -18.40
N GLU A 329 -0.61 -8.75 -17.70
CA GLU A 329 -0.30 -7.33 -17.77
C GLU A 329 0.03 -6.88 -19.20
N ARG A 330 0.83 -7.64 -19.92
CA ARG A 330 1.24 -7.34 -21.29
C ARG A 330 0.09 -7.44 -22.29
N ILE A 331 -0.79 -8.42 -22.16
CA ILE A 331 -1.93 -8.63 -23.07
C ILE A 331 -2.98 -7.52 -22.89
N ASN A 332 -3.30 -7.17 -21.64
CA ASN A 332 -4.22 -6.08 -21.36
C ASN A 332 -3.57 -4.71 -21.48
N GLY A 333 -2.27 -4.66 -21.41
CA GLY A 333 -1.46 -3.46 -21.52
C GLY A 333 -1.08 -3.08 -22.94
N LYS A 334 -1.83 -3.46 -23.98
CA LYS A 334 -1.65 -2.85 -25.31
C LYS A 334 -1.79 -1.32 -25.29
N HIS A 335 -2.24 -0.79 -24.15
CA HIS A 335 -2.24 0.63 -23.84
C HIS A 335 -1.38 1.00 -22.62
N ILE A 336 -0.75 0.02 -21.94
CA ILE A 336 0.09 0.27 -20.76
C ILE A 336 1.52 -0.15 -21.12
N HIS A 337 2.31 0.77 -21.64
CA HIS A 337 3.76 0.58 -21.71
C HIS A 337 4.33 0.56 -20.29
N VAL A 338 4.24 -0.57 -19.61
CA VAL A 338 4.98 -0.80 -18.38
C VAL A 338 6.42 -1.11 -18.78
N GLY A 339 7.21 -0.09 -18.93
CA GLY A 339 8.64 -0.23 -18.91
C GLY A 339 9.05 -0.66 -17.51
N CYS A 340 9.24 -1.95 -17.27
CA CYS A 340 9.95 -2.42 -16.10
C CYS A 340 11.33 -1.77 -16.09
N LEU A 341 11.53 -0.80 -15.21
CA LEU A 341 12.87 -0.37 -14.83
C LEU A 341 13.45 -1.47 -13.95
N LYS A 342 14.21 -2.40 -14.57
CA LYS A 342 15.14 -3.27 -13.85
C LYS A 342 16.19 -2.44 -13.10
#